data_0f8f8cf40d16dc250257bdc0aa6ad5a0
#
_entry.id   0f8f8cf40d16dc250257bdc0aa6ad5a0
#
_cell.length_a   1.000
_cell.length_b   1.000
_cell.length_c   1.000
_cell.angle_alpha   90.00
_cell.angle_beta   90.00
_cell.angle_gamma   90.00
#
_symmetry.space_group_name_H-M   'P 1'
#
loop_
_entity.id
_entity.type
_entity.pdbx_description
1 polymer ?
#
loop_
_entity_poly.entity_id
_entity_poly.type
_entity_poly.pdbx_seq_one_letter_code
_entity_poly.pdbx_strand_id
1 'polypeptide(L)'
;MRAATETALAAGIRQDQLIWDPGLGFAKTTEQNLELLRGLERLKVEGIPLLVGPSRKRFIGAVLNEPRPKARLWGTAAVVARCVAAGVDVVRVHDGAAIAQVTRMADALWR
;
A
#
# COMPACT_ATOMS: atom_id res chain seq x y z
N MET A 1 -2.85 -13.83 -2.33
CA MET A 1 -2.23 -13.38 -3.59
C MET A 1 -1.59 -14.49 -4.41
N ARG A 2 -0.98 -15.50 -3.78
CA ARG A 2 -0.36 -16.60 -4.54
C ARG A 2 -1.36 -17.39 -5.38
N ALA A 3 -2.51 -17.74 -4.81
CA ALA A 3 -3.54 -18.49 -5.52
C ALA A 3 -4.03 -17.75 -6.77
N ALA A 4 -4.28 -16.45 -6.65
CA ALA A 4 -4.69 -15.62 -7.80
C ALA A 4 -3.58 -15.54 -8.85
N THR A 5 -2.32 -15.44 -8.40
CA THR A 5 -1.16 -15.41 -9.30
C THR A 5 -1.05 -16.72 -10.08
N GLU A 6 -1.16 -17.86 -9.41
CA GLU A 6 -1.12 -19.18 -10.06
C GLU A 6 -2.24 -19.33 -11.08
N THR A 7 -3.46 -18.87 -10.75
CA THR A 7 -4.59 -18.89 -11.66
C THR A 7 -4.31 -18.04 -12.91
N ALA A 8 -3.77 -16.84 -12.73
CA ALA A 8 -3.43 -15.95 -13.83
C ALA A 8 -2.37 -16.56 -14.76
N LEU A 9 -1.30 -17.11 -14.18
CA LEU A 9 -0.24 -17.73 -14.96
C LEU A 9 -0.74 -18.94 -15.73
N ALA A 10 -1.58 -19.76 -15.11
CA ALA A 10 -2.19 -20.92 -15.76
C ALA A 10 -3.11 -20.52 -16.93
N ALA A 11 -3.72 -19.34 -16.87
CA ALA A 11 -4.56 -18.81 -17.93
C ALA A 11 -3.75 -18.15 -19.06
N GLY A 12 -2.43 -18.13 -19.00
CA GLY A 12 -1.57 -17.58 -20.05
C GLY A 12 -1.12 -16.14 -19.82
N ILE A 13 -1.43 -15.53 -18.68
CA ILE A 13 -0.93 -14.20 -18.33
C ILE A 13 0.53 -14.36 -17.91
N ARG A 14 1.40 -13.47 -18.44
CA ARG A 14 2.82 -13.50 -18.10
C ARG A 14 3.07 -12.83 -16.74
N GLN A 15 4.10 -13.29 -16.02
CA GLN A 15 4.48 -12.70 -14.74
C GLN A 15 4.75 -11.19 -14.85
N ASP A 16 5.31 -10.72 -15.96
CA ASP A 16 5.60 -9.30 -16.18
C ASP A 16 4.35 -8.44 -16.40
N GLN A 17 3.17 -9.06 -16.44
CA GLN A 17 1.89 -8.37 -16.53
C GLN A 17 1.18 -8.27 -15.17
N LEU A 18 1.78 -8.77 -14.10
CA LEU A 18 1.16 -8.83 -12.77
C LEU A 18 1.67 -7.74 -11.86
N ILE A 19 0.76 -7.21 -11.05
CA ILE A 19 1.04 -6.32 -9.91
C ILE A 19 0.25 -6.89 -8.73
N TRP A 20 0.90 -7.07 -7.59
CA TRP A 20 0.23 -7.53 -6.37
C TRP A 20 -0.34 -6.35 -5.58
N ASP A 21 -1.59 -6.50 -5.12
CA ASP A 21 -2.26 -5.56 -4.23
C ASP A 21 -2.82 -6.37 -3.05
N PRO A 22 -2.35 -6.16 -1.81
CA PRO A 22 -2.83 -6.92 -0.66
C PRO A 22 -4.24 -6.55 -0.21
N GLY A 23 -4.89 -5.57 -0.84
CA GLY A 23 -6.25 -5.20 -0.49
C GLY A 23 -6.36 -4.49 0.85
N LEU A 24 -5.43 -3.59 1.15
CA LEU A 24 -5.45 -2.79 2.38
C LEU A 24 -6.82 -2.11 2.55
N GLY A 25 -7.44 -2.29 3.70
CA GLY A 25 -8.75 -1.72 4.01
C GLY A 25 -9.95 -2.57 3.58
N PHE A 26 -9.76 -3.60 2.75
CA PHE A 26 -10.85 -4.45 2.29
C PHE A 26 -11.02 -5.67 3.19
N ALA A 27 -12.24 -5.83 3.75
CA ALA A 27 -12.59 -6.96 4.61
C ALA A 27 -11.61 -7.20 5.78
N LYS A 28 -11.00 -6.12 6.28
CA LYS A 28 -10.00 -6.18 7.36
C LYS A 28 -10.38 -5.22 8.48
N THR A 29 -10.06 -5.63 9.72
CA THR A 29 -10.15 -4.74 10.88
C THR A 29 -9.00 -3.73 10.86
N THR A 30 -9.12 -2.68 11.67
CA THR A 30 -8.03 -1.70 11.85
C THR A 30 -6.73 -2.41 12.25
N GLU A 31 -6.78 -3.30 13.24
CA GLU A 31 -5.58 -4.01 13.70
C GLU A 31 -4.98 -4.89 12.60
N GLN A 32 -5.81 -5.57 11.82
CA GLN A 32 -5.33 -6.38 10.69
C GLN A 32 -4.63 -5.54 9.63
N ASN A 33 -5.15 -4.33 9.35
CA ASN A 33 -4.49 -3.41 8.43
C ASN A 33 -3.14 -2.95 8.97
N LEU A 34 -3.05 -2.65 10.26
CA LEU A 34 -1.78 -2.25 10.88
C LEU A 34 -0.76 -3.39 10.85
N GLU A 35 -1.18 -4.61 11.13
CA GLU A 35 -0.31 -5.79 11.04
C GLU A 35 0.22 -6.00 9.63
N LEU A 36 -0.63 -5.85 8.61
CA LEU A 36 -0.23 -5.95 7.22
C LEU A 36 0.85 -4.92 6.90
N LEU A 37 0.66 -3.67 7.32
CA LEU A 37 1.63 -2.61 7.09
C LEU A 37 2.95 -2.83 7.84
N ARG A 38 2.91 -3.40 9.04
CA ARG A 38 4.11 -3.73 9.81
C ARG A 38 4.93 -4.82 9.13
N GLY A 39 4.27 -5.73 8.43
CA GLY A 39 4.92 -6.87 7.76
C GLY A 39 5.01 -6.77 6.25
N LEU A 40 4.98 -5.57 5.67
CA LEU A 40 4.95 -5.38 4.21
C LEU A 40 6.10 -6.06 3.49
N GLU A 41 7.28 -6.11 4.08
CA GLU A 41 8.45 -6.73 3.46
C GLU A 41 8.21 -8.20 3.10
N ARG A 42 7.34 -8.89 3.85
CA ARG A 42 6.99 -10.29 3.60
C ARG A 42 6.17 -10.47 2.34
N LEU A 43 5.56 -9.41 1.84
CA LEU A 43 4.73 -9.42 0.63
C LEU A 43 5.55 -9.14 -0.63
N LYS A 44 6.79 -8.71 -0.48
CA LYS A 44 7.67 -8.46 -1.62
C LYS A 44 8.12 -9.79 -2.20
N VAL A 45 7.86 -9.97 -3.49
CA VAL A 45 8.30 -11.12 -4.26
C VAL A 45 9.09 -10.61 -5.44
N GLU A 46 10.25 -11.22 -5.68
CA GLU A 46 11.10 -10.84 -6.80
C GLU A 46 10.35 -10.99 -8.13
N GLY A 47 10.40 -9.93 -8.92
CA GLY A 47 9.79 -9.91 -10.24
C GLY A 47 8.33 -9.52 -10.28
N ILE A 48 7.66 -9.31 -9.13
CA ILE A 48 6.27 -8.85 -9.09
C ILE A 48 6.18 -7.55 -8.29
N PRO A 49 5.83 -6.42 -8.93
CA PRO A 49 5.65 -5.16 -8.22
C PRO A 49 4.52 -5.24 -7.20
N LEU A 50 4.66 -4.52 -6.10
CA LEU A 50 3.67 -4.43 -5.04
C LEU A 50 3.03 -3.05 -5.05
N LEU A 51 1.69 -3.02 -5.12
CA LEU A 51 0.89 -1.80 -5.05
C LEU A 51 0.13 -1.77 -3.73
N VAL A 52 0.10 -0.60 -3.07
CA VAL A 52 -0.69 -0.39 -1.86
C VAL A 52 -1.53 0.87 -2.03
N GLY A 53 -2.82 0.78 -1.69
CA GLY A 53 -3.74 1.90 -1.77
C GLY A 53 -4.23 2.33 -0.38
N PRO A 54 -3.46 3.14 0.36
CA PRO A 54 -3.80 3.50 1.75
C PRO A 54 -4.72 4.71 1.87
N SER A 55 -4.91 5.47 0.81
CA SER A 55 -5.40 6.85 0.86
C SER A 55 -6.77 6.98 1.51
N ARG A 56 -6.84 7.79 2.57
CA ARG A 56 -8.07 8.20 3.27
C ARG A 56 -8.86 7.04 3.88
N LYS A 57 -8.26 5.87 4.06
CA LYS A 57 -8.98 4.67 4.49
C LYS A 57 -9.38 4.73 5.96
N ARG A 58 -10.42 3.95 6.30
CA ARG A 58 -11.04 3.97 7.64
C ARG A 58 -10.07 3.66 8.76
N PHE A 59 -9.13 2.75 8.56
CA PHE A 59 -8.19 2.40 9.62
C PHE A 59 -7.33 3.59 10.03
N ILE A 60 -6.97 4.46 9.09
CA ILE A 60 -6.27 5.72 9.39
C ILE A 60 -7.16 6.61 10.25
N GLY A 61 -8.43 6.76 9.85
CA GLY A 61 -9.40 7.53 10.62
C GLY A 61 -9.61 6.98 12.02
N ALA A 62 -9.59 5.65 12.18
CA ALA A 62 -9.73 5.01 13.48
C ALA A 62 -8.53 5.31 14.39
N VAL A 63 -7.32 5.21 13.87
CA VAL A 63 -6.10 5.49 14.65
C VAL A 63 -6.03 6.97 15.05
N LEU A 64 -6.37 7.87 14.13
CA LEU A 64 -6.28 9.32 14.36
C LEU A 64 -7.52 9.92 15.02
N ASN A 65 -8.58 9.13 15.20
CA ASN A 65 -9.89 9.63 15.62
C ASN A 65 -10.38 10.74 14.70
N GLU A 66 -10.24 10.52 13.37
CA GLU A 66 -10.65 11.49 12.36
C GLU A 66 -11.69 10.90 11.41
N PRO A 67 -12.97 11.26 11.56
CA PRO A 67 -14.05 10.72 10.73
C PRO A 67 -14.06 11.24 9.29
N ARG A 68 -13.44 12.41 9.04
CA ARG A 68 -13.47 13.05 7.72
C ARG A 68 -12.35 12.48 6.82
N PRO A 69 -12.71 11.88 5.67
CA PRO A 69 -11.69 11.29 4.79
C PRO A 69 -10.61 12.28 4.33
N LYS A 70 -10.99 13.50 3.95
CA LYS A 70 -10.03 14.51 3.48
C LYS A 70 -9.06 14.99 4.57
N ALA A 71 -9.46 14.88 5.83
CA ALA A 71 -8.65 15.29 6.97
C ALA A 71 -7.65 14.20 7.40
N ARG A 72 -7.60 13.07 6.69
CA ARG A 72 -6.69 11.95 6.98
C ARG A 72 -5.38 12.03 6.21
N LEU A 73 -5.06 13.18 5.60
CA LEU A 73 -3.87 13.34 4.76
C LEU A 73 -2.57 12.97 5.48
N TRP A 74 -2.39 13.46 6.70
CA TRP A 74 -1.15 13.19 7.44
C TRP A 74 -1.01 11.72 7.81
N GLY A 75 -2.11 11.05 8.10
CA GLY A 75 -2.10 9.60 8.33
C GLY A 75 -1.76 8.85 7.04
N THR A 76 -2.34 9.24 5.92
CA THR A 76 -1.99 8.69 4.61
C THR A 76 -0.50 8.89 4.32
N ALA A 77 0.03 10.07 4.58
CA ALA A 77 1.46 10.38 4.38
C ALA A 77 2.35 9.44 5.19
N ALA A 78 2.01 9.20 6.45
CA ALA A 78 2.77 8.30 7.32
C ALA A 78 2.77 6.86 6.77
N VAL A 79 1.60 6.38 6.33
CA VAL A 79 1.49 5.04 5.74
C VAL A 79 2.30 4.95 4.44
N VAL A 80 2.24 5.97 3.59
CA VAL A 80 3.02 6.01 2.35
C VAL A 80 4.52 5.98 2.64
N ALA A 81 5.00 6.73 3.63
CA ALA A 81 6.39 6.70 4.03
C ALA A 81 6.81 5.28 4.46
N ARG A 82 5.96 4.59 5.23
CA ARG A 82 6.18 3.19 5.60
C ARG A 82 6.25 2.30 4.37
N CYS A 83 5.35 2.49 3.41
CA CYS A 83 5.35 1.73 2.16
C CYS A 83 6.67 1.89 1.39
N VAL A 84 7.15 3.10 1.27
CA VAL A 84 8.43 3.36 0.58
C VAL A 84 9.58 2.66 1.30
N ALA A 85 9.64 2.77 2.63
CA ALA A 85 10.67 2.11 3.43
C ALA A 85 10.65 0.58 3.24
N ALA A 86 9.47 -0.01 3.07
CA ALA A 86 9.30 -1.44 2.89
C ALA A 86 9.57 -1.92 1.45
N GLY A 87 9.79 -1.01 0.51
CA GLY A 87 10.07 -1.36 -0.89
C GLY A 87 8.84 -1.49 -1.78
N VAL A 88 7.69 -0.94 -1.38
CA VAL A 88 6.50 -0.89 -2.23
C VAL A 88 6.80 -0.12 -3.51
N ASP A 89 6.28 -0.60 -4.63
CA ASP A 89 6.59 -0.05 -5.94
C ASP A 89 5.60 1.02 -6.41
N VAL A 90 4.33 0.88 -6.02
CA VAL A 90 3.25 1.78 -6.45
C VAL A 90 2.34 2.08 -5.26
N VAL A 91 2.01 3.35 -5.07
CA VAL A 91 0.95 3.74 -4.12
C VAL A 91 -0.18 4.43 -4.89
N ARG A 92 -1.42 4.09 -4.53
CA ARG A 92 -2.60 4.70 -5.11
C ARG A 92 -3.21 5.67 -4.11
N VAL A 93 -3.27 6.94 -4.47
CA VAL A 93 -3.68 8.01 -3.55
C VAL A 93 -4.62 9.01 -4.20
N HIS A 94 -5.39 9.74 -3.39
CA HIS A 94 -6.26 10.84 -3.85
C HIS A 94 -5.47 12.16 -3.91
N ASP A 95 -4.58 12.39 -2.95
CA ASP A 95 -3.88 13.68 -2.77
C ASP A 95 -2.52 13.65 -3.49
N GLY A 96 -2.56 13.57 -4.82
CA GLY A 96 -1.39 13.30 -5.64
C GLY A 96 -0.22 14.26 -5.43
N ALA A 97 -0.49 15.58 -5.44
CA ALA A 97 0.58 16.56 -5.30
C ALA A 97 1.30 16.47 -3.95
N ALA A 98 0.54 16.37 -2.85
CA ALA A 98 1.12 16.25 -1.51
C ALA A 98 1.87 14.92 -1.34
N ILE A 99 1.27 13.83 -1.76
CA ILE A 99 1.86 12.50 -1.57
C ILE A 99 3.05 12.27 -2.50
N ALA A 100 3.08 12.88 -3.68
CA ALA A 100 4.27 12.84 -4.53
C ALA A 100 5.50 13.41 -3.80
N GLN A 101 5.35 14.49 -3.04
CA GLN A 101 6.44 15.02 -2.22
C GLN A 101 6.86 14.02 -1.12
N VAL A 102 5.89 13.36 -0.50
CA VAL A 102 6.16 12.34 0.53
C VAL A 102 6.97 11.18 -0.07
N THR A 103 6.55 10.66 -1.22
CA THR A 103 7.27 9.55 -1.85
C THR A 103 8.67 9.93 -2.27
N ARG A 104 8.86 11.13 -2.81
CA ARG A 104 10.19 11.62 -3.21
C ARG A 104 11.13 11.77 -2.02
N MET A 105 10.64 12.33 -0.93
CA MET A 105 11.44 12.48 0.29
C MET A 105 11.74 11.13 0.93
N ALA A 106 10.77 10.25 1.01
CA ALA A 106 10.95 8.92 1.57
C ALA A 106 11.93 8.09 0.73
N ASP A 107 11.84 8.16 -0.60
CA ASP A 107 12.81 7.52 -1.50
C ASP A 107 14.23 8.00 -1.24
N ALA A 108 14.42 9.29 -1.06
CA ALA A 108 15.73 9.86 -0.75
C ALA A 108 16.30 9.35 0.57
N LEU A 109 15.42 9.06 1.55
CA LEU A 109 15.85 8.56 2.87
C LEU A 109 16.19 7.08 2.85
N TRP A 110 15.46 6.25 2.10
CA TRP A 110 15.54 4.79 2.22
C TRP A 110 15.97 4.05 0.96
N ARG A 111 16.01 4.73 -0.18
CA ARG A 111 16.26 4.07 -1.47
C ARG A 111 17.24 4.87 -2.30
#